data_06c369419704a3b1bfef893592f7d6e4
#
_entry.id   06c369419704a3b1bfef893592f7d6e4
#
_cell.length_a   1.000
_cell.length_b   1.000
_cell.length_c   1.000
_cell.angle_alpha   90.00
_cell.angle_beta   90.00
_cell.angle_gamma   90.00
#
_symmetry.space_group_name_H-M   'P 1'
#
loop_
_entity.id
_entity.type
_entity.pdbx_description
1 polymer ?
#
loop_
_entity_poly.entity_id
_entity_poly.type
_entity_poly.pdbx_seq_one_letter_code
_entity_poly.pdbx_strand_id
1 'polypeptide(L)'
;MGWERSPSVRALAVLAFAAGMLGGCAAPRAPAAPDGTPPPTSAAAPSAPASSAAADPGSPKAASVHFTAAGDFSASPEAAAVLAATARLRPDLGLALGDLSYGQPGGERDWCGFVTNAVGAGFPFQLLAGNHESDGGNGSIDEFVRCLPNRLPGLVGTYGRQWYVDVPRKDPVLRLVMISPGLEFADTGATDYEAGSAGYRWTAQAIDSARDADIPWVVVGAHKPCHSIGRYGCDLGEDLANLLVQKKVDLVLHGHEHLYQRTHQLGPGPDCPWLAAGTASQACIRDKSGSYRAGAGTVFATVGTGGKELRGVNPQDPDAPYFAAYSGANANPAYGLLDVRVTRTGLPARFVPADGGFRDAFTLSRR
;
A
#
# COMPACT_ATOMS: atom_id res chain seq x y z
N MET A 1 -17.22 49.24 23.75
CA MET A 1 -18.64 49.12 23.38
C MET A 1 -18.73 47.75 22.73
N GLY A 2 -19.19 46.73 23.30
CA GLY A 2 -20.27 46.51 24.29
C GLY A 2 -21.19 45.50 23.68
N TRP A 3 -21.22 44.31 24.34
CA TRP A 3 -22.37 43.47 24.62
C TRP A 3 -22.91 42.59 23.46
N GLU A 4 -23.42 41.37 23.59
CA GLU A 4 -23.94 40.62 24.79
C GLU A 4 -24.05 39.12 24.53
N ARG A 5 -24.18 38.39 25.59
CA ARG A 5 -24.28 36.96 25.94
C ARG A 5 -25.59 36.27 25.52
N SER A 6 -25.49 34.96 25.28
CA SER A 6 -26.29 33.80 25.75
C SER A 6 -27.84 33.86 25.73
N PRO A 7 -28.59 32.74 25.74
CA PRO A 7 -28.41 31.65 26.70
C PRO A 7 -28.68 30.19 26.23
N SER A 8 -28.33 29.30 27.14
CA SER A 8 -28.55 27.84 27.19
C SER A 8 -30.05 27.46 27.25
N VAL A 9 -30.40 26.34 26.63
CA VAL A 9 -31.61 25.59 26.97
C VAL A 9 -31.25 24.12 27.23
N ARG A 10 -31.50 23.69 28.46
CA ARG A 10 -31.52 22.30 28.92
C ARG A 10 -32.88 21.70 28.57
N ALA A 11 -32.91 20.47 28.09
CA ALA A 11 -34.10 19.63 28.12
C ALA A 11 -33.74 18.27 28.70
N LEU A 12 -34.38 17.96 29.81
CA LEU A 12 -34.52 16.62 30.41
C LEU A 12 -35.45 15.78 29.54
N ALA A 13 -35.20 14.51 29.43
CA ALA A 13 -36.20 13.54 29.04
C ALA A 13 -36.02 12.21 29.78
N VAL A 14 -37.14 11.71 30.14
CA VAL A 14 -37.61 10.76 31.12
C VAL A 14 -37.36 9.31 30.67
N LEU A 15 -37.02 8.46 31.64
CA LEU A 15 -37.05 6.99 31.58
C LEU A 15 -38.48 6.45 31.44
N ALA A 16 -38.63 5.40 30.66
CA ALA A 16 -39.74 4.46 30.81
C ALA A 16 -39.22 3.01 30.76
N PHE A 17 -39.39 2.30 31.84
CA PHE A 17 -39.25 0.85 32.00
C PHE A 17 -40.49 0.15 31.43
N ALA A 18 -40.28 -0.96 30.71
CA ALA A 18 -41.31 -1.99 30.58
C ALA A 18 -40.63 -3.37 30.59
N ALA A 19 -40.99 -4.13 31.60
CA ALA A 19 -40.69 -5.55 31.76
C ALA A 19 -41.80 -6.39 31.11
N GLY A 20 -41.47 -7.56 30.57
CA GLY A 20 -42.49 -8.51 30.08
C GLY A 20 -41.87 -9.73 29.41
N MET A 21 -41.73 -10.75 30.13
CA MET A 21 -42.25 -12.12 30.19
C MET A 21 -41.58 -13.18 29.28
N LEU A 22 -41.13 -14.20 29.97
CA LEU A 22 -40.69 -15.52 29.55
C LEU A 22 -41.79 -16.29 28.80
N GLY A 23 -41.43 -16.93 27.70
CA GLY A 23 -42.24 -17.93 27.02
C GLY A 23 -41.34 -18.94 26.37
N GLY A 24 -41.17 -20.10 27.02
CA GLY A 24 -40.47 -21.24 26.44
C GLY A 24 -41.35 -21.96 25.44
N CYS A 25 -40.78 -22.38 24.31
CA CYS A 25 -41.37 -23.39 23.44
C CYS A 25 -40.32 -24.42 23.08
N ALA A 26 -40.60 -25.67 23.42
CA ALA A 26 -39.85 -26.84 23.13
C ALA A 26 -39.95 -27.19 21.62
N ALA A 27 -38.85 -27.62 21.02
CA ALA A 27 -38.79 -28.13 19.66
C ALA A 27 -39.20 -29.62 19.63
N PRO A 28 -39.95 -30.08 18.63
CA PRO A 28 -40.27 -31.50 18.45
C PRO A 28 -39.11 -32.29 17.81
N ARG A 29 -38.95 -33.49 18.30
CA ARG A 29 -37.97 -34.48 17.89
C ARG A 29 -38.44 -35.17 16.60
N ALA A 30 -37.61 -35.22 15.57
CA ALA A 30 -37.84 -35.96 14.33
C ALA A 30 -37.59 -37.46 14.50
N PRO A 31 -38.35 -38.33 13.81
CA PRO A 31 -38.22 -39.78 13.90
C PRO A 31 -37.03 -40.33 13.09
N ALA A 32 -36.47 -41.44 13.57
CA ALA A 32 -35.38 -42.18 12.98
C ALA A 32 -35.82 -42.87 11.66
N ALA A 33 -34.95 -42.85 10.66
CA ALA A 33 -35.09 -43.59 9.41
C ALA A 33 -34.46 -45.01 9.54
N PRO A 34 -34.95 -46.02 8.79
CA PRO A 34 -34.51 -47.37 8.91
C PRO A 34 -33.23 -47.69 8.10
N ASP A 35 -32.52 -48.73 8.56
CA ASP A 35 -31.34 -49.29 7.97
C ASP A 35 -31.47 -49.64 6.49
N GLY A 36 -30.57 -49.09 5.67
CA GLY A 36 -30.38 -49.45 4.26
C GLY A 36 -28.99 -50.02 4.03
N THR A 37 -28.97 -51.28 3.57
CA THR A 37 -27.78 -52.08 3.20
C THR A 37 -26.91 -51.36 2.15
N PRO A 38 -25.57 -51.34 2.25
CA PRO A 38 -24.70 -50.72 1.26
C PRO A 38 -24.55 -51.61 -0.01
N PRO A 39 -24.47 -50.98 -1.20
CA PRO A 39 -24.16 -51.72 -2.43
C PRO A 39 -22.67 -52.09 -2.52
N PRO A 40 -22.30 -53.10 -3.36
CA PRO A 40 -20.97 -53.65 -3.40
C PRO A 40 -19.95 -52.66 -4.00
N THR A 41 -18.78 -52.62 -3.36
CA THR A 41 -17.59 -51.86 -3.74
C THR A 41 -17.05 -52.34 -5.09
N SER A 42 -17.08 -51.45 -6.07
CA SER A 42 -16.34 -51.61 -7.33
C SER A 42 -14.85 -51.29 -7.06
N ALA A 43 -13.99 -52.23 -7.38
CA ALA A 43 -12.55 -52.10 -7.23
C ALA A 43 -12.01 -51.05 -8.20
N ALA A 44 -11.45 -49.99 -7.65
CA ALA A 44 -10.69 -49.01 -8.41
C ALA A 44 -9.32 -49.55 -8.81
N ALA A 45 -8.98 -49.46 -10.08
CA ALA A 45 -7.66 -49.75 -10.61
C ALA A 45 -6.59 -48.83 -9.98
N PRO A 46 -5.35 -49.30 -9.78
CA PRO A 46 -4.29 -48.48 -9.20
C PRO A 46 -3.90 -47.34 -10.17
N SER A 47 -4.11 -46.11 -9.74
CA SER A 47 -3.56 -44.92 -10.42
C SER A 47 -2.04 -44.97 -10.33
N ALA A 48 -1.38 -44.85 -11.47
CA ALA A 48 0.07 -44.67 -11.55
C ALA A 48 0.51 -43.43 -10.77
N PRO A 49 1.66 -43.46 -10.08
CA PRO A 49 2.13 -42.27 -9.37
C PRO A 49 2.46 -41.16 -10.37
N ALA A 50 1.87 -39.98 -10.15
CA ALA A 50 2.27 -38.77 -10.86
C ALA A 50 3.76 -38.51 -10.60
N SER A 51 4.57 -38.60 -11.65
CA SER A 51 5.98 -38.27 -11.62
C SER A 51 6.09 -36.79 -11.21
N SER A 52 6.45 -36.53 -9.96
CA SER A 52 6.92 -35.21 -9.55
C SER A 52 8.25 -35.00 -10.26
N ALA A 53 8.25 -34.18 -11.29
CA ALA A 53 9.48 -33.70 -11.89
C ALA A 53 10.30 -33.02 -10.78
N ALA A 54 11.36 -33.68 -10.34
CA ALA A 54 12.35 -33.11 -9.45
C ALA A 54 12.96 -31.90 -10.19
N ALA A 55 12.91 -30.74 -9.56
CA ALA A 55 13.58 -29.55 -10.07
C ALA A 55 15.07 -29.86 -10.24
N ASP A 56 15.61 -29.60 -11.41
CA ASP A 56 17.02 -29.73 -11.71
C ASP A 56 17.83 -28.84 -10.75
N PRO A 57 18.73 -29.38 -9.91
CA PRO A 57 19.47 -28.59 -8.93
C PRO A 57 20.51 -27.65 -9.55
N GLY A 58 20.65 -27.60 -10.88
CA GLY A 58 21.61 -26.79 -11.63
C GLY A 58 21.03 -25.57 -12.36
N SER A 59 19.71 -25.39 -12.42
CA SER A 59 19.15 -24.19 -13.05
C SER A 59 19.37 -22.96 -12.15
N PRO A 60 19.95 -21.86 -12.70
CA PRO A 60 20.10 -20.64 -11.92
C PRO A 60 18.71 -20.21 -11.42
N LYS A 61 18.58 -19.97 -10.11
CA LYS A 61 17.33 -19.50 -9.52
C LYS A 61 16.92 -18.22 -10.23
N ALA A 62 15.76 -18.23 -10.86
CA ALA A 62 15.23 -17.07 -11.57
C ALA A 62 15.22 -15.84 -10.64
N ALA A 63 15.67 -14.69 -11.16
CA ALA A 63 15.70 -13.46 -10.38
C ALA A 63 14.30 -13.14 -9.83
N SER A 64 14.25 -12.86 -8.56
CA SER A 64 13.01 -12.51 -7.84
C SER A 64 13.34 -11.51 -6.74
N VAL A 65 12.34 -10.69 -6.37
CA VAL A 65 12.42 -9.71 -5.28
C VAL A 65 11.18 -9.86 -4.42
N HIS A 66 11.36 -9.89 -3.11
CA HIS A 66 10.29 -9.85 -2.15
C HIS A 66 10.42 -8.59 -1.31
N PHE A 67 9.44 -7.71 -1.34
CA PHE A 67 9.46 -6.50 -0.53
C PHE A 67 8.14 -6.27 0.21
N THR A 68 8.21 -5.50 1.29
CA THR A 68 7.04 -4.98 2.01
C THR A 68 7.01 -3.46 1.92
N ALA A 69 5.81 -2.86 1.96
CA ALA A 69 5.64 -1.42 1.94
C ALA A 69 4.56 -0.98 2.91
N ALA A 70 4.83 0.08 3.67
CA ALA A 70 3.87 0.83 4.47
C ALA A 70 4.39 2.25 4.68
N GLY A 71 3.52 3.19 5.02
CA GLY A 71 3.84 4.54 5.47
C GLY A 71 3.12 4.86 6.77
N ASP A 72 3.35 6.06 7.31
CA ASP A 72 2.62 6.59 8.45
C ASP A 72 2.82 5.72 9.71
N PHE A 73 4.08 5.56 10.13
CA PHE A 73 4.43 4.59 11.17
C PHE A 73 4.18 5.10 12.59
N SER A 74 4.89 6.11 13.09
CA SER A 74 5.04 6.44 14.50
C SER A 74 5.92 5.43 15.29
N ALA A 75 5.92 5.53 16.64
CA ALA A 75 6.54 4.56 17.55
C ALA A 75 5.48 3.90 18.46
N SER A 76 4.31 3.60 17.91
CA SER A 76 3.18 3.02 18.62
C SER A 76 3.27 1.49 18.72
N PRO A 77 2.45 0.85 19.57
CA PRO A 77 2.29 -0.60 19.59
C PRO A 77 1.87 -1.17 18.23
N GLU A 78 1.04 -0.44 17.49
CA GLU A 78 0.58 -0.81 16.15
C GLU A 78 1.74 -0.82 15.15
N ALA A 79 2.60 0.21 15.21
CA ALA A 79 3.83 0.26 14.40
C ALA A 79 4.77 -0.90 14.75
N ALA A 80 4.91 -1.24 16.02
CA ALA A 80 5.67 -2.42 16.44
C ALA A 80 5.11 -3.70 15.85
N ALA A 81 3.78 -3.86 15.82
CA ALA A 81 3.11 -5.02 15.23
C ALA A 81 3.33 -5.11 13.71
N VAL A 82 3.28 -3.97 12.98
CA VAL A 82 3.55 -3.90 11.54
C VAL A 82 5.02 -4.24 11.23
N LEU A 83 5.97 -3.69 11.98
CA LEU A 83 7.40 -4.04 11.84
C LEU A 83 7.67 -5.51 12.17
N ALA A 84 7.01 -6.06 13.21
CA ALA A 84 7.09 -7.48 13.51
C ALA A 84 6.47 -8.36 12.40
N ALA A 85 5.40 -7.89 11.73
CA ALA A 85 4.86 -8.58 10.56
C ALA A 85 5.86 -8.55 9.38
N THR A 86 6.54 -7.43 9.15
CA THR A 86 7.66 -7.33 8.19
C THR A 86 8.73 -8.38 8.49
N ALA A 87 9.20 -8.45 9.75
CA ALA A 87 10.22 -9.41 10.15
C ALA A 87 9.78 -10.87 9.95
N ARG A 88 8.52 -11.21 10.25
CA ARG A 88 7.97 -12.56 10.03
C ARG A 88 7.92 -12.97 8.56
N LEU A 89 7.63 -12.04 7.66
CA LEU A 89 7.58 -12.27 6.22
C LEU A 89 8.95 -12.50 5.59
N ARG A 90 10.02 -12.01 6.25
CA ARG A 90 11.41 -12.10 5.79
C ARG A 90 11.59 -11.61 4.34
N PRO A 91 11.17 -10.37 4.02
CA PRO A 91 11.39 -9.82 2.68
C PRO A 91 12.86 -9.47 2.45
N ASP A 92 13.25 -9.30 1.20
CA ASP A 92 14.58 -8.83 0.82
C ASP A 92 14.79 -7.35 1.21
N LEU A 93 13.72 -6.56 1.27
CA LEU A 93 13.73 -5.16 1.70
C LEU A 93 12.34 -4.71 2.19
N GLY A 94 12.31 -3.63 2.96
CA GLY A 94 11.10 -2.87 3.32
C GLY A 94 11.13 -1.48 2.72
N LEU A 95 9.97 -0.94 2.34
CA LEU A 95 9.79 0.44 1.89
C LEU A 95 9.00 1.22 2.94
N ALA A 96 9.57 2.30 3.45
CA ALA A 96 8.84 3.32 4.19
C ALA A 96 8.35 4.40 3.23
N LEU A 97 7.03 4.57 3.14
CA LEU A 97 6.36 5.48 2.21
C LEU A 97 6.14 6.88 2.81
N GLY A 98 7.07 7.31 3.68
CA GLY A 98 7.01 8.60 4.36
C GLY A 98 6.27 8.58 5.69
N ASP A 99 6.33 9.70 6.39
CA ASP A 99 5.78 9.91 7.74
C ASP A 99 6.26 8.82 8.70
N LEU A 100 7.53 8.95 9.11
CA LEU A 100 8.26 7.90 9.80
C LEU A 100 7.93 7.86 11.30
N SER A 101 8.35 8.88 12.05
CA SER A 101 8.32 8.80 13.51
C SER A 101 7.16 9.53 14.17
N TYR A 102 6.69 10.65 13.60
CA TYR A 102 5.80 11.63 14.24
C TYR A 102 6.33 12.12 15.61
N GLY A 103 7.61 11.90 15.86
CA GLY A 103 8.28 12.29 17.08
C GLY A 103 8.71 13.75 17.10
N GLN A 104 9.47 14.14 18.11
CA GLN A 104 10.10 15.46 18.16
C GLN A 104 11.41 15.46 17.36
N PRO A 105 11.80 16.60 16.75
CA PRO A 105 13.12 16.74 16.15
C PRO A 105 14.23 16.37 17.16
N GLY A 106 15.22 15.59 16.71
CA GLY A 106 16.27 15.02 17.56
C GLY A 106 15.97 13.61 18.08
N GLY A 107 14.74 13.11 17.90
CA GLY A 107 14.34 11.75 18.30
C GLY A 107 14.51 10.69 17.19
N GLU A 108 15.11 11.04 16.06
CA GLU A 108 15.23 10.16 14.89
C GLU A 108 15.99 8.87 15.21
N ARG A 109 17.05 8.96 16.03
CA ARG A 109 17.84 7.79 16.44
C ARG A 109 17.04 6.80 17.27
N ASP A 110 16.15 7.29 18.13
CA ASP A 110 15.30 6.43 18.96
C ASP A 110 14.32 5.65 18.09
N TRP A 111 13.73 6.32 17.09
CA TRP A 111 12.88 5.65 16.12
C TRP A 111 13.66 4.68 15.23
N CYS A 112 14.85 5.03 14.77
CA CYS A 112 15.73 4.10 14.06
C CYS A 112 16.05 2.86 14.90
N GLY A 113 16.29 3.04 16.19
CA GLY A 113 16.45 1.95 17.15
C GLY A 113 15.21 1.09 17.28
N PHE A 114 14.03 1.71 17.33
CA PHE A 114 12.74 1.02 17.35
C PHE A 114 12.55 0.14 16.09
N VAL A 115 12.85 0.68 14.90
CA VAL A 115 12.79 -0.09 13.64
C VAL A 115 13.81 -1.24 13.64
N THR A 116 15.09 -0.95 13.93
CA THR A 116 16.16 -1.97 13.87
C THR A 116 16.00 -3.07 14.90
N ASN A 117 15.42 -2.78 16.06
CA ASN A 117 15.06 -3.79 17.04
C ASN A 117 14.00 -4.77 16.54
N ALA A 118 13.07 -4.31 15.70
CA ALA A 118 12.01 -5.15 15.16
C ALA A 118 12.44 -5.96 13.93
N VAL A 119 13.15 -5.33 12.98
CA VAL A 119 13.47 -5.95 11.67
C VAL A 119 14.93 -6.41 11.55
N GLY A 120 15.78 -6.02 12.52
CA GLY A 120 17.22 -6.32 12.53
C GLY A 120 18.07 -5.18 11.96
N ALA A 121 19.24 -4.94 12.56
CA ALA A 121 20.13 -3.83 12.21
C ALA A 121 20.69 -3.90 10.77
N GLY A 122 20.76 -5.09 10.17
CA GLY A 122 21.21 -5.28 8.79
C GLY A 122 20.11 -5.27 7.75
N PHE A 123 18.85 -5.12 8.15
CA PHE A 123 17.73 -5.18 7.22
C PHE A 123 17.67 -3.94 6.32
N PRO A 124 17.52 -4.10 4.98
CA PRO A 124 17.43 -2.97 4.04
C PRO A 124 16.05 -2.28 4.12
N PHE A 125 15.86 -1.43 5.12
CA PHE A 125 14.66 -0.61 5.27
C PHE A 125 14.86 0.68 4.48
N GLN A 126 14.23 0.78 3.30
CA GLN A 126 14.43 1.88 2.37
C GLN A 126 13.48 3.03 2.67
N LEU A 127 13.99 4.26 2.62
CA LEU A 127 13.27 5.45 3.08
C LEU A 127 12.82 6.35 1.94
N LEU A 128 11.63 6.89 2.08
CA LEU A 128 11.11 8.07 1.41
C LEU A 128 10.59 9.03 2.47
N ALA A 129 10.78 10.34 2.28
CA ALA A 129 10.23 11.35 3.18
C ALA A 129 8.72 11.46 3.01
N GLY A 130 8.02 11.74 4.12
CA GLY A 130 6.69 12.31 4.14
C GLY A 130 6.74 13.81 4.48
N ASN A 131 5.58 14.41 4.69
CA ASN A 131 5.51 15.82 5.06
C ASN A 131 6.03 16.08 6.48
N HIS A 132 6.01 15.09 7.34
CA HIS A 132 6.52 15.20 8.72
C HIS A 132 8.05 15.23 8.80
N GLU A 133 8.77 14.73 7.79
CA GLU A 133 10.25 14.78 7.72
C GLU A 133 10.74 15.85 6.75
N SER A 134 9.93 16.32 5.82
CA SER A 134 10.37 17.30 4.82
C SER A 134 10.47 18.71 5.41
N ASP A 135 9.49 19.13 6.20
CA ASP A 135 9.48 20.43 6.85
C ASP A 135 10.29 20.50 8.16
N GLY A 136 10.80 19.35 8.62
CA GLY A 136 11.56 19.22 9.86
C GLY A 136 10.70 19.22 11.13
N GLY A 137 9.36 19.26 11.00
CA GLY A 137 8.45 19.34 12.15
C GLY A 137 8.48 18.10 13.06
N ASN A 138 8.76 16.93 12.49
CA ASN A 138 8.90 15.67 13.24
C ASN A 138 10.22 14.96 12.95
N GLY A 139 11.29 15.72 12.80
CA GLY A 139 12.62 15.24 12.47
C GLY A 139 12.99 15.52 11.01
N SER A 140 14.23 15.22 10.65
CA SER A 140 14.77 15.44 9.32
C SER A 140 14.98 14.11 8.59
N ILE A 141 14.57 14.03 7.32
CA ILE A 141 14.84 12.84 6.50
C ILE A 141 16.33 12.49 6.45
N ASP A 142 17.22 13.48 6.48
CA ASP A 142 18.66 13.24 6.45
C ASP A 142 19.18 12.59 7.72
N GLU A 143 18.56 12.87 8.89
CA GLU A 143 18.89 12.20 10.15
C GLU A 143 18.42 10.74 10.14
N PHE A 144 17.19 10.47 9.66
CA PHE A 144 16.70 9.11 9.50
C PHE A 144 17.57 8.30 8.52
N VAL A 145 17.98 8.92 7.41
CA VAL A 145 18.90 8.33 6.44
C VAL A 145 20.26 7.98 7.06
N ARG A 146 20.75 8.78 8.01
CA ARG A 146 22.01 8.51 8.72
C ARG A 146 21.91 7.36 9.72
N CYS A 147 20.77 7.23 10.41
CA CYS A 147 20.60 6.18 11.42
C CYS A 147 20.03 4.87 10.87
N LEU A 148 19.51 4.84 9.63
CA LEU A 148 19.13 3.63 8.87
C LEU A 148 19.96 3.51 7.60
N PRO A 149 21.25 3.14 7.69
CA PRO A 149 22.21 3.26 6.59
C PRO A 149 22.15 2.13 5.54
N ASN A 150 21.33 1.09 5.72
CA ASN A 150 21.32 -0.11 4.88
C ASN A 150 20.60 0.15 3.55
N ARG A 151 21.19 0.99 2.71
CA ARG A 151 20.68 1.32 1.38
C ARG A 151 20.98 0.22 0.37
N LEU A 152 20.07 0.05 -0.58
CA LEU A 152 20.33 -0.83 -1.72
C LEU A 152 21.49 -0.27 -2.58
N PRO A 153 22.37 -1.14 -3.09
CA PRO A 153 23.48 -0.70 -3.92
C PRO A 153 23.02 -0.28 -5.32
N GLY A 154 23.68 0.74 -5.89
CA GLY A 154 23.40 1.23 -7.25
C GLY A 154 22.27 2.26 -7.32
N LEU A 155 21.92 2.87 -6.21
CA LEU A 155 20.94 3.94 -6.12
C LEU A 155 21.39 5.17 -6.92
N VAL A 156 20.46 5.80 -7.61
CA VAL A 156 20.63 7.04 -8.41
C VAL A 156 19.70 8.10 -7.88
N GLY A 157 20.19 9.31 -7.65
CA GLY A 157 19.44 10.44 -7.11
C GLY A 157 19.73 10.72 -5.64
N THR A 158 18.86 11.48 -4.98
CA THR A 158 18.98 11.90 -3.57
C THR A 158 18.14 10.98 -2.69
N TYR A 159 18.79 10.06 -1.97
CA TYR A 159 18.12 9.07 -1.13
C TYR A 159 17.24 9.72 -0.05
N GLY A 160 16.08 9.13 0.16
CA GLY A 160 15.05 9.66 1.04
C GLY A 160 14.15 10.73 0.40
N ARG A 161 14.55 11.30 -0.74
CA ARG A 161 13.82 12.40 -1.43
C ARG A 161 13.39 12.00 -2.85
N GLN A 162 14.34 11.94 -3.80
CA GLN A 162 14.09 11.57 -5.19
C GLN A 162 15.18 10.63 -5.67
N TRP A 163 14.86 9.36 -5.82
CA TRP A 163 15.84 8.34 -6.18
C TRP A 163 15.21 7.14 -6.87
N TYR A 164 16.03 6.38 -7.59
CA TYR A 164 15.64 5.06 -8.07
C TYR A 164 16.75 4.04 -7.88
N VAL A 165 16.37 2.75 -7.92
CA VAL A 165 17.29 1.61 -7.83
C VAL A 165 16.74 0.40 -8.58
N ASP A 166 17.64 -0.37 -9.21
CA ASP A 166 17.32 -1.63 -9.89
C ASP A 166 17.57 -2.82 -8.98
N VAL A 167 16.60 -3.72 -8.86
CA VAL A 167 16.63 -4.83 -7.91
C VAL A 167 16.26 -6.16 -8.60
N PRO A 168 17.05 -7.22 -8.39
CA PRO A 168 18.40 -7.20 -7.83
C PRO A 168 19.36 -6.43 -8.76
N ARG A 169 20.51 -6.00 -8.26
CA ARG A 169 21.48 -5.21 -9.05
C ARG A 169 21.96 -5.91 -10.31
N LYS A 170 22.10 -7.24 -10.26
CA LYS A 170 22.41 -8.08 -11.43
C LYS A 170 21.12 -8.72 -11.90
N ASP A 171 20.86 -8.65 -13.19
CA ASP A 171 19.63 -9.16 -13.81
C ASP A 171 18.36 -8.61 -13.15
N PRO A 172 18.15 -7.27 -13.18
CA PRO A 172 17.06 -6.64 -12.47
C PRO A 172 15.69 -7.09 -12.99
N VAL A 173 14.78 -7.34 -12.07
CA VAL A 173 13.38 -7.62 -12.37
C VAL A 173 12.46 -6.48 -11.99
N LEU A 174 12.97 -5.52 -11.20
CA LEU A 174 12.22 -4.41 -10.64
C LEU A 174 13.06 -3.14 -10.63
N ARG A 175 12.51 -2.02 -11.07
CA ARG A 175 12.95 -0.67 -10.72
C ARG A 175 12.01 -0.07 -9.69
N LEU A 176 12.57 0.35 -8.55
CA LEU A 176 11.89 1.18 -7.57
C LEU A 176 12.25 2.65 -7.86
N VAL A 177 11.25 3.50 -8.04
CA VAL A 177 11.39 4.95 -8.25
C VAL A 177 10.67 5.66 -7.12
N MET A 178 11.42 6.40 -6.29
CA MET A 178 10.87 7.14 -5.15
C MET A 178 10.94 8.64 -5.43
N ILE A 179 9.83 9.34 -5.24
CA ILE A 179 9.67 10.76 -5.57
C ILE A 179 8.92 11.49 -4.46
N SER A 180 9.11 12.81 -4.37
CA SER A 180 8.59 13.65 -3.28
C SER A 180 7.71 14.81 -3.79
N PRO A 181 6.70 14.56 -4.64
CA PRO A 181 5.77 15.61 -5.06
C PRO A 181 4.96 16.13 -3.88
N GLY A 182 4.66 17.43 -3.90
CA GLY A 182 3.89 18.10 -2.86
C GLY A 182 4.60 18.19 -1.50
N LEU A 183 5.91 17.90 -1.44
CA LEU A 183 6.73 18.08 -0.25
C LEU A 183 7.65 19.28 -0.41
N GLU A 184 7.78 20.07 0.64
CA GLU A 184 8.71 21.17 0.76
C GLU A 184 9.78 20.82 1.80
N PHE A 185 11.04 20.79 1.38
CA PHE A 185 12.15 20.48 2.27
C PHE A 185 12.71 21.78 2.85
N ALA A 186 12.92 21.80 4.17
CA ALA A 186 13.36 22.98 4.91
C ALA A 186 14.70 23.57 4.40
N ASP A 187 15.56 22.72 3.83
CA ASP A 187 16.90 23.08 3.32
C ASP A 187 16.94 23.38 1.81
N THR A 188 16.06 22.77 1.00
CA THR A 188 16.11 22.86 -0.47
C THR A 188 14.82 23.36 -1.11
N GLY A 189 13.76 23.55 -0.31
CA GLY A 189 12.44 23.92 -0.83
C GLY A 189 11.72 22.75 -1.52
N ALA A 190 10.68 23.07 -2.27
CA ALA A 190 9.90 22.11 -3.03
C ALA A 190 10.57 21.75 -4.36
N THR A 191 10.49 20.48 -4.74
CA THR A 191 10.75 20.08 -6.13
C THR A 191 9.44 20.17 -6.90
N ASP A 192 9.48 20.90 -8.01
CA ASP A 192 8.33 21.03 -8.91
C ASP A 192 8.16 19.77 -9.75
N TYR A 193 6.92 19.25 -9.77
CA TYR A 193 6.50 18.08 -10.55
C TYR A 193 5.37 18.38 -11.54
N GLU A 194 5.06 19.65 -11.80
CA GLU A 194 4.15 20.06 -12.87
C GLU A 194 4.70 19.66 -14.25
N ALA A 195 3.82 19.54 -15.24
CA ALA A 195 4.21 19.11 -16.58
C ALA A 195 5.36 19.96 -17.13
N GLY A 196 6.43 19.30 -17.55
CA GLY A 196 7.64 19.93 -18.09
C GLY A 196 8.62 20.46 -17.05
N SER A 197 8.36 20.33 -15.76
CA SER A 197 9.31 20.68 -14.68
C SER A 197 10.50 19.70 -14.58
N ALA A 198 11.47 20.03 -13.73
CA ALA A 198 12.65 19.20 -13.53
C ALA A 198 12.29 17.84 -12.90
N GLY A 199 11.45 17.82 -11.86
CA GLY A 199 11.00 16.60 -11.19
C GLY A 199 10.16 15.71 -12.09
N TYR A 200 9.26 16.32 -12.88
CA TYR A 200 8.46 15.60 -13.88
C TYR A 200 9.34 14.91 -14.93
N ARG A 201 10.30 15.66 -15.54
CA ARG A 201 11.21 15.08 -16.54
C ARG A 201 12.11 14.00 -15.95
N TRP A 202 12.62 14.20 -14.74
CA TRP A 202 13.44 13.20 -14.07
C TRP A 202 12.65 11.91 -13.83
N THR A 203 11.40 12.02 -13.37
CA THR A 203 10.52 10.86 -13.16
C THR A 203 10.26 10.14 -14.47
N ALA A 204 9.94 10.88 -15.53
CA ALA A 204 9.74 10.30 -16.87
C ALA A 204 10.97 9.54 -17.34
N GLN A 205 12.19 10.12 -17.21
CA GLN A 205 13.45 9.50 -17.60
C GLN A 205 13.77 8.26 -16.75
N ALA A 206 13.50 8.29 -15.44
CA ALA A 206 13.70 7.13 -14.58
C ALA A 206 12.82 5.94 -14.99
N ILE A 207 11.60 6.20 -15.44
CA ILE A 207 10.69 5.17 -15.95
C ILE A 207 11.13 4.69 -17.34
N ASP A 208 11.40 5.60 -18.26
CA ASP A 208 11.78 5.27 -19.64
C ASP A 208 13.07 4.44 -19.68
N SER A 209 14.10 4.86 -18.95
CA SER A 209 15.36 4.12 -18.88
C SER A 209 15.23 2.72 -18.26
N ALA A 210 14.21 2.46 -17.43
CA ALA A 210 13.90 1.11 -16.98
C ALA A 210 13.36 0.25 -18.14
N ARG A 211 12.49 0.83 -18.95
CA ARG A 211 11.91 0.15 -20.11
C ARG A 211 12.96 -0.11 -21.18
N ASP A 212 13.83 0.86 -21.44
CA ASP A 212 14.98 0.73 -22.38
C ASP A 212 15.98 -0.37 -21.93
N ALA A 213 16.08 -0.60 -20.62
CA ALA A 213 16.90 -1.65 -20.03
C ALA A 213 16.17 -3.00 -19.86
N ASP A 214 14.99 -3.17 -20.48
CA ASP A 214 14.15 -4.38 -20.38
C ASP A 214 13.84 -4.82 -18.93
N ILE A 215 13.79 -3.88 -17.99
CA ILE A 215 13.40 -4.18 -16.61
C ILE A 215 11.88 -4.44 -16.58
N PRO A 216 11.46 -5.66 -16.19
CA PRO A 216 10.06 -6.06 -16.28
C PRO A 216 9.10 -5.11 -15.56
N TRP A 217 9.41 -4.73 -14.34
CA TRP A 217 8.48 -4.01 -13.48
C TRP A 217 9.03 -2.66 -13.05
N VAL A 218 8.15 -1.66 -13.05
CA VAL A 218 8.41 -0.34 -12.48
C VAL A 218 7.38 -0.09 -11.39
N VAL A 219 7.86 0.10 -10.17
CA VAL A 219 7.06 0.53 -9.01
C VAL A 219 7.50 1.92 -8.62
N VAL A 220 6.54 2.84 -8.52
CA VAL A 220 6.78 4.22 -8.07
C VAL A 220 6.23 4.40 -6.67
N GLY A 221 7.01 4.98 -5.77
CA GLY A 221 6.56 5.41 -4.45
C GLY A 221 6.54 6.93 -4.34
N ALA A 222 5.45 7.48 -3.83
CA ALA A 222 5.32 8.87 -3.44
C ALA A 222 4.51 8.93 -2.15
N HIS A 223 4.86 9.84 -1.22
CA HIS A 223 4.12 9.88 0.04
C HIS A 223 2.66 10.27 -0.18
N LYS A 224 2.42 11.39 -0.86
CA LYS A 224 1.08 11.95 -1.08
C LYS A 224 0.38 11.34 -2.29
N PRO A 225 -0.90 10.94 -2.18
CA PRO A 225 -1.69 10.42 -3.30
C PRO A 225 -2.32 11.52 -4.15
N CYS A 226 -2.89 11.14 -5.31
CA CYS A 226 -3.78 11.99 -6.10
C CYS A 226 -5.24 11.51 -5.99
N HIS A 227 -5.50 10.24 -6.25
CA HIS A 227 -6.84 9.68 -6.08
C HIS A 227 -6.97 9.12 -4.66
N SER A 228 -8.03 9.54 -3.96
CA SER A 228 -8.26 9.13 -2.57
C SER A 228 -9.74 9.17 -2.22
N ILE A 229 -10.16 8.27 -1.33
CA ILE A 229 -11.43 8.32 -0.61
C ILE A 229 -11.19 8.63 0.87
N GLY A 230 -10.03 9.17 1.19
CA GLY A 230 -9.65 9.61 2.53
C GLY A 230 -9.96 11.10 2.74
N ARG A 231 -9.03 11.77 3.40
CA ARG A 231 -9.19 13.17 3.82
C ARG A 231 -8.65 14.18 2.79
N TYR A 232 -7.59 13.80 2.07
CA TYR A 232 -6.81 14.70 1.23
C TYR A 232 -7.17 14.57 -0.25
N GLY A 233 -6.97 15.65 -1.00
CA GLY A 233 -7.15 15.67 -2.45
C GLY A 233 -5.92 15.18 -3.21
N CYS A 234 -5.74 15.68 -4.45
CA CYS A 234 -4.63 15.32 -5.32
C CYS A 234 -3.33 16.10 -4.96
N ASP A 235 -2.70 15.75 -3.86
CA ASP A 235 -1.43 16.36 -3.43
C ASP A 235 -0.21 15.87 -4.25
N LEU A 236 -0.33 14.75 -4.94
CA LEU A 236 0.65 14.26 -5.92
C LEU A 236 0.77 15.20 -7.14
N GLY A 237 -0.34 15.86 -7.50
CA GLY A 237 -0.51 16.62 -8.73
C GLY A 237 -1.06 15.77 -9.88
N GLU A 238 -2.09 16.27 -10.57
CA GLU A 238 -2.75 15.55 -11.67
C GLU A 238 -1.81 15.30 -12.86
N ASP A 239 -0.93 16.25 -13.20
CA ASP A 239 0.05 16.09 -14.26
C ASP A 239 0.94 14.86 -14.03
N LEU A 240 1.45 14.75 -12.80
CA LEU A 240 2.30 13.63 -12.43
C LEU A 240 1.53 12.31 -12.37
N ALA A 241 0.33 12.30 -11.80
CA ALA A 241 -0.53 11.10 -11.77
C ALA A 241 -0.79 10.60 -13.20
N ASN A 242 -1.10 11.50 -14.13
CA ASN A 242 -1.32 11.15 -15.52
C ASN A 242 -0.03 10.74 -16.25
N LEU A 243 1.12 11.32 -15.93
CA LEU A 243 2.42 10.83 -16.43
C LEU A 243 2.62 9.35 -16.06
N LEU A 244 2.40 8.99 -14.79
CA LEU A 244 2.60 7.62 -14.31
C LEU A 244 1.68 6.64 -15.07
N VAL A 245 0.44 7.03 -15.29
CA VAL A 245 -0.54 6.22 -16.04
C VAL A 245 -0.19 6.12 -17.53
N GLN A 246 0.21 7.23 -18.16
CA GLN A 246 0.63 7.25 -19.58
C GLN A 246 1.91 6.42 -19.81
N LYS A 247 2.86 6.46 -18.86
CA LYS A 247 4.07 5.64 -18.86
C LYS A 247 3.80 4.18 -18.44
N LYS A 248 2.54 3.84 -18.11
CA LYS A 248 2.11 2.49 -17.72
C LYS A 248 2.98 1.93 -16.58
N VAL A 249 3.18 2.74 -15.55
CA VAL A 249 3.76 2.30 -14.29
C VAL A 249 2.92 1.15 -13.77
N ASP A 250 3.54 0.06 -13.35
CA ASP A 250 2.81 -1.15 -12.99
C ASP A 250 2.06 -0.98 -11.66
N LEU A 251 2.73 -0.40 -10.65
CA LEU A 251 2.18 -0.15 -9.32
C LEU A 251 2.71 1.19 -8.78
N VAL A 252 1.81 2.00 -8.23
CA VAL A 252 2.15 3.23 -7.52
C VAL A 252 1.75 3.08 -6.05
N LEU A 253 2.68 3.38 -5.14
CA LEU A 253 2.52 3.22 -3.70
C LEU A 253 2.52 4.57 -3.00
N HIS A 254 1.59 4.74 -2.04
CA HIS A 254 1.43 5.97 -1.25
C HIS A 254 1.32 5.68 0.25
N GLY A 255 1.63 6.70 1.06
CA GLY A 255 1.24 6.85 2.46
C GLY A 255 0.25 8.00 2.63
N HIS A 256 0.49 8.88 3.62
CA HIS A 256 -0.19 10.14 3.91
C HIS A 256 -1.65 10.01 4.38
N GLU A 257 -2.43 9.21 3.73
CA GLU A 257 -3.76 8.83 4.20
C GLU A 257 -3.63 7.63 5.14
N HIS A 258 -3.94 7.83 6.41
CA HIS A 258 -3.81 6.77 7.43
C HIS A 258 -4.93 5.73 7.26
N LEU A 259 -4.88 5.03 6.14
CA LEU A 259 -5.84 4.02 5.71
C LEU A 259 -5.20 3.11 4.66
N TYR A 260 -5.88 2.05 4.29
CA TYR A 260 -5.58 1.30 3.08
C TYR A 260 -6.63 1.57 2.02
N GLN A 261 -6.19 1.81 0.79
CA GLN A 261 -7.07 1.86 -0.37
C GLN A 261 -6.30 1.43 -1.62
N ARG A 262 -6.97 0.69 -2.51
CA ARG A 262 -6.36 0.23 -3.76
C ARG A 262 -7.35 0.40 -4.91
N THR A 263 -6.87 0.98 -6.00
CA THR A 263 -7.68 1.15 -7.20
C THR A 263 -7.81 -0.14 -8.00
N HIS A 264 -8.80 -0.21 -8.85
CA HIS A 264 -8.77 -1.02 -10.06
C HIS A 264 -7.55 -0.66 -10.91
N GLN A 265 -7.30 -1.40 -11.99
CA GLN A 265 -6.28 -0.97 -12.94
C GLN A 265 -6.82 0.21 -13.75
N LEU A 266 -6.18 1.39 -13.63
CA LEU A 266 -6.58 2.62 -14.28
C LEU A 266 -5.69 2.92 -15.49
N GLY A 267 -6.27 3.55 -16.51
CA GLY A 267 -5.50 3.90 -17.69
C GLY A 267 -6.27 4.79 -18.66
N PRO A 268 -5.56 5.55 -19.54
CA PRO A 268 -6.21 6.36 -20.55
C PRO A 268 -6.87 5.50 -21.64
N GLY A 269 -7.85 6.07 -22.32
CA GLY A 269 -8.55 5.47 -23.44
C GLY A 269 -9.29 6.52 -24.25
N PRO A 270 -10.04 6.13 -25.32
CA PRO A 270 -10.75 7.08 -26.17
C PRO A 270 -11.67 8.02 -25.39
N ASP A 271 -12.40 7.47 -24.40
CA ASP A 271 -13.36 8.22 -23.57
C ASP A 271 -12.77 8.63 -22.20
N CYS A 272 -11.46 8.44 -22.01
CA CYS A 272 -10.71 8.86 -20.83
C CYS A 272 -9.30 9.29 -21.26
N PRO A 273 -9.11 10.45 -21.87
CA PRO A 273 -7.78 10.93 -22.25
C PRO A 273 -6.96 11.36 -21.02
N TRP A 274 -7.62 11.65 -19.89
CA TRP A 274 -7.06 12.20 -18.66
C TRP A 274 -7.81 11.69 -17.44
N LEU A 275 -7.08 11.34 -16.38
CA LEU A 275 -7.64 11.00 -15.07
C LEU A 275 -7.67 12.28 -14.23
N ALA A 276 -8.86 12.86 -14.07
CA ALA A 276 -9.05 14.00 -13.17
C ALA A 276 -9.37 13.51 -11.75
N ALA A 277 -8.82 14.18 -10.74
CA ALA A 277 -9.14 13.91 -9.34
C ALA A 277 -10.54 14.42 -8.99
N GLY A 278 -11.23 13.76 -8.07
CA GLY A 278 -12.58 14.12 -7.64
C GLY A 278 -13.67 13.92 -8.70
N THR A 279 -13.39 13.17 -9.77
CA THR A 279 -14.35 12.92 -10.86
C THR A 279 -14.09 11.57 -11.54
N ALA A 280 -14.25 10.47 -10.79
CA ALA A 280 -13.99 9.15 -11.35
C ALA A 280 -14.85 8.83 -12.58
N SER A 281 -14.20 8.40 -13.65
CA SER A 281 -14.86 7.93 -14.89
C SER A 281 -14.69 6.42 -15.04
N GLN A 282 -15.79 5.71 -15.32
CA GLN A 282 -15.73 4.28 -15.63
C GLN A 282 -14.89 3.99 -16.89
N ALA A 283 -14.82 4.95 -17.82
CA ALA A 283 -14.01 4.85 -19.02
C ALA A 283 -12.50 4.81 -18.73
N CYS A 284 -12.06 5.25 -17.55
CA CYS A 284 -10.66 5.20 -17.11
C CYS A 284 -10.28 3.87 -16.46
N ILE A 285 -11.24 3.01 -16.14
CA ILE A 285 -10.98 1.71 -15.54
C ILE A 285 -10.70 0.69 -16.64
N ARG A 286 -9.50 0.14 -16.67
CA ARG A 286 -9.07 -0.83 -17.67
C ARG A 286 -9.43 -2.26 -17.30
N ASP A 287 -9.36 -2.59 -16.01
CA ASP A 287 -9.66 -3.93 -15.50
C ASP A 287 -10.10 -3.87 -14.03
N LYS A 288 -11.15 -4.63 -13.70
CA LYS A 288 -11.72 -4.75 -12.34
C LYS A 288 -11.49 -6.12 -11.71
N SER A 289 -10.84 -7.05 -12.41
CA SER A 289 -10.77 -8.46 -12.02
C SER A 289 -9.86 -8.73 -10.81
N GLY A 290 -8.92 -7.84 -10.49
CA GLY A 290 -7.84 -8.10 -9.52
C GLY A 290 -6.70 -8.97 -10.07
N SER A 291 -6.83 -9.47 -11.31
CA SER A 291 -5.80 -10.19 -12.05
C SER A 291 -5.42 -9.40 -13.29
N TYR A 292 -4.57 -8.44 -13.12
CA TYR A 292 -4.28 -7.39 -14.08
C TYR A 292 -3.18 -7.78 -15.06
N ARG A 293 -3.24 -7.19 -16.26
CA ARG A 293 -2.21 -7.34 -17.29
C ARG A 293 -1.23 -6.16 -17.23
N ALA A 294 0.07 -6.45 -17.15
CA ALA A 294 1.13 -5.44 -17.25
C ALA A 294 1.00 -4.64 -18.55
N GLY A 295 1.21 -3.34 -18.47
CA GLY A 295 1.12 -2.43 -19.61
C GLY A 295 -0.30 -2.06 -20.07
N ALA A 296 -1.37 -2.60 -19.45
CA ALA A 296 -2.74 -2.20 -19.74
C ALA A 296 -3.18 -0.94 -18.97
N GLY A 297 -2.52 -0.66 -17.86
CA GLY A 297 -2.78 0.49 -16.99
C GLY A 297 -1.94 0.41 -15.72
N THR A 298 -2.27 1.26 -14.76
CA THR A 298 -1.57 1.43 -13.47
C THR A 298 -2.50 1.08 -12.31
N VAL A 299 -1.98 0.44 -11.28
CA VAL A 299 -2.66 0.23 -10.00
C VAL A 299 -2.06 1.21 -8.98
N PHE A 300 -2.91 1.95 -8.27
CA PHE A 300 -2.52 2.80 -7.15
C PHE A 300 -2.92 2.14 -5.84
N ALA A 301 -2.03 2.11 -4.87
CA ALA A 301 -2.31 1.60 -3.54
C ALA A 301 -1.73 2.54 -2.47
N THR A 302 -2.60 3.05 -1.61
CA THR A 302 -2.20 3.77 -0.40
C THR A 302 -2.12 2.78 0.76
N VAL A 303 -1.00 2.78 1.46
CA VAL A 303 -0.69 1.86 2.56
C VAL A 303 -0.23 2.67 3.77
N GLY A 304 -1.05 3.65 4.17
CA GLY A 304 -0.81 4.51 5.34
C GLY A 304 -1.20 3.85 6.66
N THR A 305 -0.98 2.56 6.75
CA THR A 305 -1.41 1.70 7.86
C THR A 305 -0.24 1.23 8.72
N GLY A 306 0.89 1.96 8.67
CA GLY A 306 2.14 1.59 9.34
C GLY A 306 2.11 1.68 10.87
N GLY A 307 1.13 2.41 11.45
CA GLY A 307 1.01 2.47 12.92
C GLY A 307 0.47 3.79 13.48
N LYS A 308 0.41 4.85 12.67
CA LYS A 308 -0.27 6.09 13.06
C LYS A 308 -1.77 5.87 13.08
N GLU A 309 -2.49 6.56 13.99
CA GLU A 309 -3.94 6.45 14.16
C GLU A 309 -4.69 6.45 12.83
N LEU A 310 -5.52 5.43 12.60
CA LEU A 310 -6.27 5.28 11.36
C LEU A 310 -7.33 6.38 11.19
N ARG A 311 -7.53 6.81 9.96
CA ARG A 311 -8.58 7.74 9.55
C ARG A 311 -9.73 7.02 8.84
N GLY A 312 -10.87 7.70 8.75
CA GLY A 312 -12.03 7.17 8.04
C GLY A 312 -11.88 7.23 6.53
N VAL A 313 -12.58 6.34 5.84
CA VAL A 313 -12.83 6.38 4.40
C VAL A 313 -14.20 6.99 4.11
N ASN A 314 -14.34 7.64 2.95
CA ASN A 314 -15.61 8.17 2.42
C ASN A 314 -16.05 7.37 1.17
N PRO A 315 -16.90 6.35 1.30
CA PRO A 315 -17.38 5.58 0.15
C PRO A 315 -18.27 6.38 -0.82
N GLN A 316 -18.70 7.59 -0.44
CA GLN A 316 -19.46 8.52 -1.28
C GLN A 316 -18.56 9.54 -1.99
N ASP A 317 -17.24 9.44 -1.82
CA ASP A 317 -16.29 10.30 -2.52
C ASP A 317 -16.45 10.14 -4.04
N PRO A 318 -16.34 11.23 -4.82
CA PRO A 318 -16.39 11.14 -6.29
C PRO A 318 -15.35 10.19 -6.88
N ASP A 319 -14.21 9.97 -6.22
CA ASP A 319 -13.17 9.02 -6.65
C ASP A 319 -13.47 7.56 -6.23
N ALA A 320 -14.48 7.31 -5.38
CA ALA A 320 -14.80 5.97 -4.88
C ALA A 320 -14.95 4.89 -5.97
N PRO A 321 -15.51 5.18 -7.17
CA PRO A 321 -15.60 4.19 -8.24
C PRO A 321 -14.26 3.64 -8.75
N TYR A 322 -13.15 4.35 -8.51
CA TYR A 322 -11.81 3.85 -8.85
C TYR A 322 -11.30 2.75 -7.91
N PHE A 323 -11.84 2.69 -6.68
CA PHE A 323 -11.29 1.82 -5.64
C PHE A 323 -11.93 0.43 -5.64
N ALA A 324 -11.08 -0.59 -5.65
CA ALA A 324 -11.46 -2.01 -5.60
C ALA A 324 -11.48 -2.54 -4.18
N ALA A 325 -10.69 -1.98 -3.28
CA ALA A 325 -10.57 -2.38 -1.88
C ALA A 325 -10.16 -1.19 -1.00
N TYR A 326 -10.68 -1.14 0.22
CA TYR A 326 -10.31 -0.12 1.21
C TYR A 326 -10.56 -0.59 2.65
N SER A 327 -9.80 -0.02 3.58
CA SER A 327 -9.90 -0.20 5.02
C SER A 327 -9.54 1.11 5.71
N GLY A 328 -10.29 1.49 6.72
CA GLY A 328 -10.05 2.70 7.52
C GLY A 328 -10.77 2.61 8.85
N ALA A 329 -10.65 3.63 9.70
CA ALA A 329 -11.21 3.63 11.05
C ALA A 329 -12.70 3.28 11.12
N ASN A 330 -13.46 3.64 10.09
CA ASN A 330 -14.90 3.39 9.97
C ASN A 330 -15.28 2.21 9.05
N ALA A 331 -14.29 1.49 8.48
CA ALA A 331 -14.53 0.42 7.52
C ALA A 331 -13.46 -0.68 7.66
N ASN A 332 -13.79 -1.75 8.39
CA ASN A 332 -12.89 -2.90 8.61
C ASN A 332 -11.47 -2.50 9.01
N PRO A 333 -11.26 -1.75 10.12
CA PRO A 333 -9.98 -1.18 10.47
C PRO A 333 -8.88 -2.24 10.59
N ALA A 334 -7.72 -1.96 10.01
CA ALA A 334 -6.56 -2.83 10.12
C ALA A 334 -5.26 -2.03 9.93
N TYR A 335 -4.34 -2.19 10.86
CA TYR A 335 -2.93 -1.85 10.64
C TYR A 335 -2.24 -2.97 9.88
N GLY A 336 -1.30 -2.64 9.03
CA GLY A 336 -0.64 -3.66 8.21
C GLY A 336 0.26 -3.08 7.15
N LEU A 337 0.64 -3.94 6.23
CA LEU A 337 1.57 -3.63 5.14
C LEU A 337 1.15 -4.32 3.84
N LEU A 338 1.66 -3.84 2.72
CA LEU A 338 1.57 -4.54 1.43
C LEU A 338 2.78 -5.47 1.28
N ASP A 339 2.54 -6.76 1.09
CA ASP A 339 3.51 -7.81 0.80
C ASP A 339 3.54 -8.05 -0.71
N VAL A 340 4.68 -7.82 -1.36
CA VAL A 340 4.83 -7.88 -2.81
C VAL A 340 5.95 -8.82 -3.20
N ARG A 341 5.66 -9.76 -4.10
CA ARG A 341 6.65 -10.68 -4.65
C ARG A 341 6.78 -10.46 -6.15
N VAL A 342 7.99 -10.23 -6.61
CA VAL A 342 8.27 -9.87 -8.00
C VAL A 342 9.11 -10.96 -8.64
N THR A 343 8.65 -11.44 -9.79
CA THR A 343 9.41 -12.30 -10.71
C THR A 343 9.43 -11.66 -12.08
N ARG A 344 10.14 -12.20 -13.06
CA ARG A 344 10.10 -11.66 -14.43
C ARG A 344 8.69 -11.60 -15.03
N THR A 345 7.79 -12.51 -14.64
CA THR A 345 6.47 -12.69 -15.27
C THR A 345 5.31 -12.30 -14.39
N GLY A 346 5.51 -12.07 -13.09
CA GLY A 346 4.43 -11.81 -12.15
C GLY A 346 4.82 -10.90 -11.00
N LEU A 347 3.84 -10.11 -10.56
CA LEU A 347 3.89 -9.24 -9.40
C LEU A 347 2.60 -9.45 -8.58
N PRO A 348 2.49 -10.57 -7.83
CA PRO A 348 1.45 -10.71 -6.83
C PRO A 348 1.71 -9.81 -5.63
N ALA A 349 0.63 -9.18 -5.14
CA ALA A 349 0.64 -8.31 -3.98
C ALA A 349 -0.56 -8.62 -3.09
N ARG A 350 -0.39 -8.48 -1.78
CA ARG A 350 -1.46 -8.67 -0.81
C ARG A 350 -1.28 -7.76 0.41
N PHE A 351 -2.37 -7.26 0.94
CA PHE A 351 -2.37 -6.62 2.24
C PHE A 351 -2.27 -7.69 3.35
N VAL A 352 -1.28 -7.53 4.21
CA VAL A 352 -1.04 -8.39 5.37
C VAL A 352 -1.35 -7.59 6.63
N PRO A 353 -2.48 -7.87 7.30
CA PRO A 353 -2.78 -7.20 8.54
C PRO A 353 -1.79 -7.63 9.63
N ALA A 354 -1.27 -6.67 10.37
CA ALA A 354 -0.56 -6.89 11.63
C ALA A 354 -1.55 -7.05 12.77
N ASP A 355 -2.66 -6.34 12.67
CA ASP A 355 -3.85 -6.41 13.52
C ASP A 355 -5.10 -6.20 12.66
N GLY A 356 -6.25 -6.70 13.12
CA GLY A 356 -7.50 -6.63 12.39
C GLY A 356 -7.73 -7.75 11.38
N GLY A 357 -8.90 -7.72 10.74
CA GLY A 357 -9.39 -8.80 9.86
C GLY A 357 -9.35 -8.49 8.37
N PHE A 358 -9.09 -7.24 7.99
CA PHE A 358 -9.12 -6.82 6.59
C PHE A 358 -8.04 -7.53 5.76
N ARG A 359 -8.40 -7.92 4.54
CA ARG A 359 -7.49 -8.53 3.57
C ARG A 359 -7.80 -8.03 2.18
N ASP A 360 -6.76 -7.86 1.37
CA ASP A 360 -6.85 -7.61 -0.06
C ASP A 360 -5.72 -8.34 -0.78
N ALA A 361 -5.95 -8.72 -2.04
CA ALA A 361 -4.93 -9.32 -2.88
C ALA A 361 -5.20 -9.02 -4.36
N PHE A 362 -4.13 -8.83 -5.11
CA PHE A 362 -4.17 -8.65 -6.56
C PHE A 362 -2.88 -9.14 -7.21
N THR A 363 -2.91 -9.30 -8.52
CA THR A 363 -1.73 -9.75 -9.27
C THR A 363 -1.61 -8.98 -10.58
N LEU A 364 -0.40 -8.56 -10.91
CA LEU A 364 -0.07 -8.13 -12.28
C LEU A 364 0.74 -9.22 -12.97
N SER A 365 0.44 -9.50 -14.23
CA SER A 365 1.08 -10.55 -15.02
C SER A 365 1.61 -10.03 -16.34
N ARG A 366 2.79 -10.49 -16.73
CA ARG A 366 3.37 -10.33 -18.08
C ARG A 366 3.20 -11.68 -18.80
N ARG A 367 2.60 -11.64 -19.97
CA ARG A 367 2.49 -12.82 -20.84
C ARG A 367 3.60 -12.78 -21.88
#